data_f1246b792a9ffb6554ab822ec5fd9631
#
_entry.id   f1246b792a9ffb6554ab822ec5fd9631
#
_cell.length_a   1.000
_cell.length_b   1.000
_cell.length_c   1.000
_cell.angle_alpha   90.00
_cell.angle_beta   90.00
_cell.angle_gamma   90.00
#
_symmetry.space_group_name_H-M   'P 1'
#
loop_
_entity.id
_entity.type
_entity.pdbx_description
1 polymer ?
#
loop_
_entity_poly.entity_id
_entity_poly.type
_entity_poly.pdbx_seq_one_letter_code
_entity_poly.pdbx_strand_id
1 'polypeptide(L)'
;MRIALVGATGNVGTRLISELTRRGHQVTAIARHPEKLRGQSAVTPVLGDAQNEKALAAVLLGHDAVIHSVKFLSRNASKIIAATKAAEVPRLLVVGGAGSLEVTPGLTLVNTPDFPAEYKPETLAGVEFLNVLRGEKELDWTFLSPSYFFAPPLTLRE
;
A
#
# COMPACT_ATOMS: atom_id res chain seq x y z
N MET A 1 -2.65 5.75 -17.24
CA MET A 1 -2.33 4.41 -16.73
C MET A 1 -3.55 3.83 -16.04
N ARG A 2 -3.69 2.51 -16.04
CA ARG A 2 -4.66 1.77 -15.23
C ARG A 2 -3.97 1.32 -13.93
N ILE A 3 -4.44 1.82 -12.81
CA ILE A 3 -3.81 1.59 -11.51
C ILE A 3 -4.77 0.84 -10.59
N ALA A 4 -4.34 -0.29 -10.06
CA ALA A 4 -5.07 -1.00 -9.01
C ALA A 4 -4.64 -0.48 -7.64
N LEU A 5 -5.58 0.03 -6.85
CA LEU A 5 -5.33 0.54 -5.51
C LEU A 5 -5.97 -0.38 -4.47
N VAL A 6 -5.15 -1.14 -3.74
CA VAL A 6 -5.59 -2.02 -2.64
C VAL A 6 -5.60 -1.22 -1.35
N GLY A 7 -6.75 -1.18 -0.67
CA GLY A 7 -6.96 -0.34 0.52
C GLY A 7 -7.53 1.04 0.19
N ALA A 8 -8.28 1.14 -0.89
CA ALA A 8 -8.80 2.37 -1.47
C ALA A 8 -9.68 3.21 -0.55
N THR A 9 -10.37 2.60 0.43
CA THR A 9 -11.25 3.30 1.39
C THR A 9 -10.54 3.79 2.67
N GLY A 10 -9.25 3.53 2.79
CA GLY A 10 -8.44 4.01 3.92
C GLY A 10 -8.10 5.50 3.82
N ASN A 11 -7.56 6.07 4.92
CA ASN A 11 -7.18 7.49 4.98
C ASN A 11 -6.19 7.90 3.88
N VAL A 12 -5.20 7.07 3.60
CA VAL A 12 -4.25 7.29 2.51
C VAL A 12 -4.88 6.96 1.17
N GLY A 13 -5.62 5.84 1.09
CA GLY A 13 -6.25 5.37 -0.14
C GLY A 13 -7.16 6.42 -0.79
N THR A 14 -8.00 7.10 -0.01
CA THR A 14 -8.89 8.15 -0.52
C THR A 14 -8.12 9.34 -1.10
N ARG A 15 -7.00 9.72 -0.49
CA ARG A 15 -6.12 10.79 -1.02
C ARG A 15 -5.40 10.36 -2.29
N LEU A 16 -4.95 9.11 -2.34
CA LEU A 16 -4.36 8.52 -3.55
C LEU A 16 -5.36 8.50 -4.70
N ILE A 17 -6.63 8.15 -4.46
CA ILE A 17 -7.67 8.23 -5.48
C ILE A 17 -7.75 9.65 -6.05
N SER A 18 -7.88 10.65 -5.19
CA SER A 18 -7.99 12.05 -5.61
C SER A 18 -6.80 12.49 -6.47
N GLU A 19 -5.59 12.14 -6.05
CA GLU A 19 -4.38 12.52 -6.78
C GLU A 19 -4.22 11.75 -8.09
N LEU A 20 -4.49 10.44 -8.10
CA LEU A 20 -4.40 9.62 -9.30
C LEU A 20 -5.41 10.07 -10.37
N THR A 21 -6.65 10.34 -9.97
CA THR A 21 -7.68 10.83 -10.91
C THR A 21 -7.38 12.24 -11.40
N ARG A 22 -6.84 13.11 -10.54
CA ARG A 22 -6.38 14.46 -10.94
C ARG A 22 -5.28 14.39 -12.01
N ARG A 23 -4.41 13.36 -11.94
CA ARG A 23 -3.37 13.10 -12.96
C ARG A 23 -3.86 12.34 -14.19
N GLY A 24 -5.16 12.09 -14.31
CA GLY A 24 -5.75 11.42 -15.47
C GLY A 24 -5.55 9.88 -15.50
N HIS A 25 -5.28 9.26 -14.35
CA HIS A 25 -5.22 7.81 -14.26
C HIS A 25 -6.61 7.20 -14.05
N GLN A 26 -6.83 5.99 -14.56
CA GLN A 26 -7.98 5.15 -14.24
C GLN A 26 -7.65 4.30 -13.02
N VAL A 27 -8.52 4.33 -12.00
CA VAL A 27 -8.28 3.66 -10.73
C VAL A 27 -9.26 2.53 -10.51
N THR A 28 -8.77 1.30 -10.39
CA THR A 28 -9.53 0.18 -9.83
C THR A 28 -9.35 0.20 -8.32
N ALA A 29 -10.39 0.64 -7.62
CA ALA A 29 -10.37 0.87 -6.18
C ALA A 29 -10.83 -0.38 -5.42
N ILE A 30 -9.85 -1.16 -4.94
CA ILE A 30 -10.08 -2.46 -4.29
C ILE A 30 -10.23 -2.26 -2.78
N ALA A 31 -11.39 -2.64 -2.25
CA ALA A 31 -11.69 -2.52 -0.83
C ALA A 31 -12.70 -3.58 -0.39
N ARG A 32 -12.79 -3.82 0.93
CA ARG A 32 -13.81 -4.68 1.54
C ARG A 32 -15.21 -4.06 1.55
N HIS A 33 -15.28 -2.73 1.45
CA HIS A 33 -16.50 -1.93 1.41
C HIS A 33 -16.40 -0.88 0.29
N PRO A 34 -16.43 -1.30 -0.99
CA PRO A 34 -16.21 -0.44 -2.14
C PRO A 34 -17.40 0.49 -2.44
N GLU A 35 -18.57 0.24 -1.87
CA GLU A 35 -19.79 1.05 -2.05
C GLU A 35 -19.60 2.52 -1.70
N LYS A 36 -18.65 2.84 -0.81
CA LYS A 36 -18.29 4.20 -0.40
C LYS A 36 -17.63 5.02 -1.51
N LEU A 37 -17.16 4.37 -2.57
CA LEU A 37 -16.42 4.98 -3.69
C LEU A 37 -17.27 5.09 -4.96
N ARG A 38 -18.56 4.74 -4.91
CA ARG A 38 -19.46 4.80 -6.06
C ARG A 38 -19.68 6.24 -6.53
N GLY A 39 -19.81 6.42 -7.84
CA GLY A 39 -20.11 7.71 -8.46
C GLY A 39 -18.91 8.64 -8.68
N GLN A 40 -17.70 8.21 -8.35
CA GLN A 40 -16.49 8.97 -8.66
C GLN A 40 -16.03 8.70 -10.09
N SER A 41 -15.78 9.77 -10.84
CA SER A 41 -15.26 9.67 -12.22
C SER A 41 -13.88 9.02 -12.24
N ALA A 42 -13.61 8.19 -13.25
CA ALA A 42 -12.35 7.45 -13.43
C ALA A 42 -12.01 6.47 -12.29
N VAL A 43 -12.97 6.14 -11.40
CA VAL A 43 -12.81 5.16 -10.33
C VAL A 43 -13.77 4.00 -10.54
N THR A 44 -13.25 2.78 -10.58
CA THR A 44 -14.02 1.53 -10.62
C THR A 44 -13.92 0.85 -9.26
N PRO A 45 -14.96 0.93 -8.41
CA PRO A 45 -14.95 0.26 -7.12
C PRO A 45 -15.08 -1.27 -7.30
N VAL A 46 -14.21 -2.02 -6.63
CA VAL A 46 -14.21 -3.49 -6.68
C VAL A 46 -14.14 -4.05 -5.26
N LEU A 47 -15.03 -5.02 -4.98
CA LEU A 47 -14.95 -5.82 -3.77
C LEU A 47 -13.73 -6.73 -3.84
N GLY A 48 -12.81 -6.61 -2.88
CA GLY A 48 -11.64 -7.47 -2.83
C GLY A 48 -11.00 -7.51 -1.45
N ASP A 49 -10.41 -8.66 -1.14
CA ASP A 49 -9.60 -8.87 0.06
C ASP A 49 -8.15 -9.20 -0.35
N ALA A 50 -7.20 -8.42 0.14
CA ALA A 50 -5.77 -8.63 -0.07
C ALA A 50 -5.26 -9.99 0.49
N GLN A 51 -6.05 -10.69 1.31
CA GLN A 51 -5.72 -12.04 1.80
C GLN A 51 -6.06 -13.15 0.81
N ASN A 52 -6.93 -12.88 -0.15
CA ASN A 52 -7.30 -13.85 -1.18
C ASN A 52 -6.44 -13.62 -2.43
N GLU A 53 -5.29 -14.28 -2.47
CA GLU A 53 -4.30 -14.16 -3.55
C GLU A 53 -4.90 -14.39 -4.94
N LYS A 54 -5.65 -15.49 -5.13
CA LYS A 54 -6.24 -15.85 -6.43
C LYS A 54 -7.27 -14.84 -6.91
N ALA A 55 -8.18 -14.43 -6.02
CA ALA A 55 -9.18 -13.43 -6.34
C ALA A 55 -8.53 -12.07 -6.62
N LEU A 56 -7.52 -11.72 -5.84
CA LEU A 56 -6.78 -10.48 -6.05
C LEU A 56 -6.05 -10.49 -7.41
N ALA A 57 -5.32 -11.56 -7.74
CA ALA A 57 -4.65 -11.68 -9.03
C ALA A 57 -5.60 -11.50 -10.20
N ALA A 58 -6.80 -12.09 -10.15
CA ALA A 58 -7.83 -11.93 -11.19
C ALA A 58 -8.26 -10.46 -11.37
N VAL A 59 -8.37 -9.71 -10.27
CA VAL A 59 -8.72 -8.27 -10.32
C VAL A 59 -7.57 -7.43 -10.83
N LEU A 60 -6.32 -7.83 -10.56
CA LEU A 60 -5.13 -7.09 -10.96
C LEU A 60 -4.77 -7.22 -12.45
N LEU A 61 -5.31 -8.21 -13.15
CA LEU A 61 -5.02 -8.44 -14.57
C LEU A 61 -5.20 -7.18 -15.41
N GLY A 62 -4.19 -6.90 -16.25
CA GLY A 62 -4.20 -5.80 -17.21
C GLY A 62 -4.03 -4.41 -16.61
N HIS A 63 -3.58 -4.29 -15.35
CA HIS A 63 -3.15 -3.01 -14.78
C HIS A 63 -1.68 -2.73 -15.06
N ASP A 64 -1.34 -1.45 -15.10
CA ASP A 64 0.04 -0.99 -15.31
C ASP A 64 0.83 -0.97 -13.99
N ALA A 65 0.14 -0.76 -12.87
CA ALA A 65 0.72 -0.74 -11.54
C ALA A 65 -0.27 -1.12 -10.46
N VAL A 66 0.23 -1.67 -9.35
CA VAL A 66 -0.49 -1.91 -8.11
C VAL A 66 0.02 -0.98 -7.03
N ILE A 67 -0.88 -0.32 -6.31
CA ILE A 67 -0.56 0.41 -5.09
C ILE A 67 -1.19 -0.32 -3.90
N HIS A 68 -0.37 -0.71 -2.93
CA HIS A 68 -0.79 -1.32 -1.68
C HIS A 68 -0.80 -0.28 -0.56
N SER A 69 -1.99 0.01 -0.01
CA SER A 69 -2.20 0.98 1.07
C SER A 69 -3.10 0.38 2.17
N VAL A 70 -2.65 -0.73 2.76
CA VAL A 70 -3.38 -1.47 3.80
C VAL A 70 -2.49 -1.65 5.01
N LYS A 71 -3.08 -1.75 6.22
CA LYS A 71 -2.35 -2.09 7.44
C LYS A 71 -1.61 -3.43 7.32
N PHE A 72 -0.42 -3.52 7.89
CA PHE A 72 0.47 -4.68 7.76
C PHE A 72 0.11 -5.84 8.69
N LEU A 73 -0.41 -5.58 9.88
CA LEU A 73 -0.69 -6.59 10.91
C LEU A 73 -1.52 -7.79 10.44
N SER A 74 -2.45 -7.56 9.51
CA SER A 74 -3.32 -8.62 8.99
C SER A 74 -2.96 -9.05 7.59
N ARG A 75 -1.75 -8.72 7.09
CA ARG A 75 -1.41 -8.88 5.67
C ARG A 75 -0.05 -9.56 5.50
N ASN A 76 -0.04 -10.58 4.67
CA ASN A 76 1.18 -11.26 4.28
C ASN A 76 1.75 -10.61 3.00
N ALA A 77 2.98 -10.10 3.08
CA ALA A 77 3.69 -9.52 1.94
C ALA A 77 3.75 -10.48 0.74
N SER A 78 4.00 -11.75 1.00
CA SER A 78 4.11 -12.77 -0.06
C SER A 78 2.84 -12.89 -0.89
N LYS A 79 1.65 -12.69 -0.30
CA LYS A 79 0.37 -12.78 -1.04
C LYS A 79 0.19 -11.65 -2.04
N ILE A 80 0.49 -10.40 -1.66
CA ILE A 80 0.36 -9.28 -2.60
C ILE A 80 1.42 -9.35 -3.69
N ILE A 81 2.64 -9.78 -3.35
CA ILE A 81 3.71 -10.00 -4.33
C ILE A 81 3.29 -11.09 -5.30
N ALA A 82 2.85 -12.27 -4.80
CA ALA A 82 2.42 -13.39 -5.64
C ALA A 82 1.24 -13.02 -6.53
N ALA A 83 0.22 -12.33 -6.00
CA ALA A 83 -0.92 -11.87 -6.79
C ALA A 83 -0.51 -10.87 -7.89
N THR A 84 0.41 -9.95 -7.59
CA THR A 84 0.91 -8.97 -8.56
C THR A 84 1.69 -9.66 -9.68
N LYS A 85 2.54 -10.64 -9.34
CA LYS A 85 3.30 -11.45 -10.31
C LYS A 85 2.37 -12.33 -11.14
N ALA A 86 1.42 -13.04 -10.52
CA ALA A 86 0.45 -13.87 -11.23
C ALA A 86 -0.45 -13.09 -12.19
N ALA A 87 -0.69 -11.82 -11.92
CA ALA A 87 -1.41 -10.90 -12.79
C ALA A 87 -0.51 -10.23 -13.84
N GLU A 88 0.78 -10.57 -13.87
CA GLU A 88 1.78 -9.97 -14.79
C GLU A 88 1.83 -8.44 -14.72
N VAL A 89 1.51 -7.85 -13.55
CA VAL A 89 1.62 -6.41 -13.34
C VAL A 89 3.08 -6.07 -13.03
N PRO A 90 3.74 -5.21 -13.82
CA PRO A 90 5.18 -5.00 -13.72
C PRO A 90 5.61 -4.19 -12.50
N ARG A 91 4.69 -3.41 -11.90
CA ARG A 91 5.03 -2.39 -10.89
C ARG A 91 4.19 -2.55 -9.62
N LEU A 92 4.87 -2.64 -8.46
CA LEU A 92 4.24 -2.63 -7.13
C LEU A 92 4.75 -1.44 -6.31
N LEU A 93 3.83 -0.60 -5.85
CA LEU A 93 4.13 0.48 -4.92
C LEU A 93 3.47 0.17 -3.57
N VAL A 94 4.23 0.29 -2.50
CA VAL A 94 3.74 0.03 -1.14
C VAL A 94 3.82 1.29 -0.31
N VAL A 95 2.68 1.70 0.24
CA VAL A 95 2.64 2.73 1.28
C VAL A 95 3.11 2.09 2.57
N GLY A 96 4.34 2.39 2.95
CA GLY A 96 5.02 1.80 4.07
C GLY A 96 4.84 2.57 5.38
N GLY A 97 5.82 2.42 6.26
CA GLY A 97 5.88 3.10 7.55
C GLY A 97 7.31 3.54 7.88
N ALA A 98 7.45 4.46 8.83
CA ALA A 98 8.73 5.03 9.22
C ALA A 98 9.62 4.07 10.06
N GLY A 99 9.07 2.97 10.55
CA GLY A 99 9.76 2.10 11.52
C GLY A 99 11.08 1.50 11.06
N SER A 100 11.26 1.33 9.75
CA SER A 100 12.49 0.82 9.15
C SER A 100 13.56 1.90 8.91
N LEU A 101 13.23 3.18 9.10
CA LEU A 101 14.19 4.27 8.94
C LEU A 101 15.20 4.24 10.09
N GLU A 102 16.47 4.41 9.76
CA GLU A 102 17.52 4.54 10.76
C GLU A 102 17.54 5.95 11.38
N VAL A 103 17.59 6.00 12.69
CA VAL A 103 17.78 7.25 13.46
C VAL A 103 19.25 7.51 13.72
N THR A 104 20.04 6.43 13.82
CA THR A 104 21.50 6.42 13.81
C THR A 104 21.95 5.13 13.10
N PRO A 105 23.19 5.02 12.63
CA PRO A 105 23.67 3.80 11.97
C PRO A 105 23.38 2.54 12.79
N GLY A 106 22.64 1.62 12.22
CA GLY A 106 22.25 0.33 12.82
C GLY A 106 21.09 0.38 13.83
N LEU A 107 20.53 1.56 14.15
CA LEU A 107 19.36 1.70 15.04
C LEU A 107 18.16 2.20 14.27
N THR A 108 17.20 1.33 14.01
CA THR A 108 15.93 1.72 13.36
C THR A 108 14.97 2.36 14.36
N LEU A 109 14.10 3.21 13.84
CA LEU A 109 13.11 3.97 14.63
C LEU A 109 12.26 3.06 15.54
N VAL A 110 11.78 1.91 15.02
CA VAL A 110 10.97 0.95 15.79
C VAL A 110 11.70 0.34 16.98
N ASN A 111 13.04 0.33 16.96
CA ASN A 111 13.90 -0.22 17.99
C ASN A 111 14.41 0.81 18.99
N THR A 112 14.02 2.09 18.84
CA THR A 112 14.37 3.11 19.83
C THR A 112 13.63 2.86 21.15
N PRO A 113 14.22 3.20 22.31
CA PRO A 113 13.59 3.02 23.62
C PRO A 113 12.26 3.76 23.76
N ASP A 114 12.14 4.94 23.14
CA ASP A 114 10.98 5.81 23.24
C ASP A 114 9.89 5.51 22.21
N PHE A 115 10.04 4.44 21.40
CA PHE A 115 9.02 4.08 20.40
C PHE A 115 7.73 3.61 21.08
N PRO A 116 6.56 4.22 20.77
CA PRO A 116 5.30 3.90 21.45
C PRO A 116 4.89 2.43 21.27
N ALA A 117 4.67 1.75 22.40
CA ALA A 117 4.39 0.31 22.42
C ALA A 117 3.13 -0.08 21.62
N GLU A 118 2.12 0.79 21.61
CA GLU A 118 0.87 0.58 20.87
C GLU A 118 1.02 0.48 19.36
N TYR A 119 2.02 1.17 18.79
CA TYR A 119 2.27 1.13 17.34
C TYR A 119 3.29 0.06 16.93
N LYS A 120 4.00 -0.51 17.90
CA LYS A 120 5.10 -1.44 17.65
C LYS A 120 4.70 -2.68 16.84
N PRO A 121 3.56 -3.35 17.12
CA PRO A 121 3.15 -4.52 16.33
C PRO A 121 2.92 -4.22 14.85
N GLU A 122 2.19 -3.16 14.54
CA GLU A 122 1.94 -2.73 13.15
C GLU A 122 3.22 -2.32 12.45
N THR A 123 4.08 -1.60 13.17
CA THR A 123 5.35 -1.11 12.63
C THR A 123 6.32 -2.25 12.34
N LEU A 124 6.43 -3.23 13.24
CA LEU A 124 7.26 -4.42 13.01
C LEU A 124 6.76 -5.25 11.82
N ALA A 125 5.44 -5.40 11.66
CA ALA A 125 4.85 -6.05 10.50
C ALA A 125 5.18 -5.30 9.18
N GLY A 126 5.26 -3.97 9.22
CA GLY A 126 5.70 -3.15 8.09
C GLY A 126 7.19 -3.31 7.77
N VAL A 127 8.04 -3.43 8.79
CA VAL A 127 9.47 -3.73 8.62
C VAL A 127 9.67 -5.11 7.99
N GLU A 128 8.93 -6.12 8.47
CA GLU A 128 8.97 -7.46 7.91
C GLU A 128 8.50 -7.47 6.44
N PHE A 129 7.44 -6.74 6.13
CA PHE A 129 6.98 -6.57 4.75
C PHE A 129 8.10 -6.02 3.85
N LEU A 130 8.80 -4.99 4.29
CA LEU A 130 9.95 -4.43 3.56
C LEU A 130 11.07 -5.46 3.39
N ASN A 131 11.35 -6.28 4.41
CA ASN A 131 12.39 -7.31 4.33
C ASN A 131 12.04 -8.38 3.29
N VAL A 132 10.77 -8.78 3.19
CA VAL A 132 10.30 -9.69 2.13
C VAL A 132 10.50 -9.05 0.74
N LEU A 133 10.15 -7.76 0.57
CA LEU A 133 10.37 -7.04 -0.69
C LEU A 133 11.85 -6.95 -1.07
N ARG A 134 12.75 -6.76 -0.12
CA ARG A 134 14.21 -6.72 -0.38
C ARG A 134 14.72 -8.04 -0.99
N GLY A 135 14.05 -9.15 -0.71
CA GLY A 135 14.31 -10.46 -1.31
C GLY A 135 13.73 -10.64 -2.72
N GLU A 136 12.76 -9.80 -3.13
CA GLU A 136 12.11 -9.90 -4.43
C GLU A 136 13.01 -9.35 -5.55
N LYS A 137 13.17 -10.11 -6.64
CA LYS A 137 14.09 -9.79 -7.75
C LYS A 137 13.42 -9.63 -9.12
N GLU A 138 12.17 -10.09 -9.25
CA GLU A 138 11.47 -10.16 -10.53
C GLU A 138 10.46 -9.04 -10.70
N LEU A 139 10.07 -8.39 -9.59
CA LEU A 139 9.07 -7.33 -9.58
C LEU A 139 9.73 -5.96 -9.39
N ASP A 140 9.37 -4.99 -10.21
CA ASP A 140 9.77 -3.61 -9.97
C ASP A 140 8.92 -3.05 -8.82
N TRP A 141 9.53 -2.82 -7.67
CA TRP A 141 8.82 -2.37 -6.48
C TRP A 141 9.41 -1.10 -5.87
N THR A 142 8.57 -0.37 -5.18
CA THR A 142 8.96 0.74 -4.31
C THR A 142 8.19 0.66 -3.00
N PHE A 143 8.90 0.78 -1.89
CA PHE A 143 8.32 0.91 -0.56
C PHE A 143 8.58 2.34 -0.06
N LEU A 144 7.52 3.13 0.09
CA LEU A 144 7.62 4.51 0.59
C LEU A 144 7.57 4.51 2.11
N SER A 145 8.67 4.84 2.76
CA SER A 145 8.70 5.11 4.20
C SER A 145 8.39 6.58 4.44
N PRO A 146 7.20 6.93 4.97
CA PRO A 146 6.85 8.32 5.27
C PRO A 146 7.65 8.83 6.47
N SER A 147 7.60 10.14 6.73
CA SER A 147 8.13 10.71 7.96
C SER A 147 7.40 10.17 9.20
N TYR A 148 8.03 10.29 10.37
CA TYR A 148 7.61 9.69 11.65
C TYR A 148 6.14 9.93 12.01
N PHE A 149 5.64 11.12 11.79
CA PHE A 149 4.25 11.47 12.05
C PHE A 149 3.50 11.68 10.72
N PHE A 150 2.79 10.65 10.30
CA PHE A 150 1.93 10.69 9.12
C PHE A 150 0.47 10.65 9.58
N ALA A 151 -0.04 11.80 10.07
CA ALA A 151 -1.41 11.93 10.56
C ALA A 151 -2.20 12.99 9.75
N PRO A 152 -3.50 12.77 9.49
CA PRO A 152 -4.37 13.81 8.94
C PRO A 152 -4.63 14.91 9.99
N PRO A 153 -4.87 16.18 9.55
CA PRO A 153 -4.90 16.61 8.16
C PRO A 153 -3.53 17.15 7.72
N LEU A 154 -2.88 16.44 6.82
CA LEU A 154 -1.78 17.05 6.08
C LEU A 154 -2.38 17.95 5.02
N THR A 155 -2.46 19.25 5.29
CA THR A 155 -2.62 20.24 4.24
C THR A 155 -1.36 20.23 3.40
N LEU A 156 -1.48 19.87 2.11
CA LEU A 156 -0.42 20.12 1.16
C LEU A 156 -0.16 21.63 1.18
N ARG A 157 1.02 22.04 1.59
CA ARG A 157 1.49 23.40 1.31
C ARG A 157 1.83 23.42 -0.17
N GLU A 158 1.17 24.31 -0.89
CA GLU A 158 1.48 24.64 -2.28
C GLU A 158 2.90 25.16 -2.41
#